data_cd4a1585e349714e5939c07ea7a4ddbb
#
_entry.id   cd4a1585e349714e5939c07ea7a4ddbb
#
_cell.length_a   1.000
_cell.length_b   1.000
_cell.length_c   1.000
_cell.angle_alpha   90.00
_cell.angle_beta   90.00
_cell.angle_gamma   90.00
#
_symmetry.space_group_name_H-M   'P 1'
#
loop_
_entity.id
_entity.type
_entity.pdbx_description
1 polymer ?
#
loop_
_entity_poly.entity_id
_entity_poly.type
_entity_poly.pdbx_seq_one_letter_code
_entity_poly.pdbx_strand_id
1 'polypeptide(L)'
;MLVLLAGASGVLGRRAAAALRAAGHEVAGLGRGAGMDVRADLLDREGLLRAVDGRRFDAVVHAATALSGKAMAAHRDMAATNRLRTEGTLNLLAAARETGARRFLVESMMFGYGYGDHGAALIGEDDGFGPRGASAALERHVGAMRAKEELAFTADGIEGVSLRFGLFYGAGTTDTHLVPLLRGRKLPVVADRGRALSWVDAGDAARAVVLALESGRAGQAYNIADDTPVGWGAHVGAVADAFGAPAPMRVPLWVLRAAPLAHAIMGSSLRLSNAKARRELGWEPRYGSSPEGVRALAAAGAERVSGM
;
A
#
# COMPACT_ATOMS: atom_id res chain seq x y z
N MET A 1 -2.64 -22.90 -3.30
CA MET A 1 -1.21 -22.52 -3.39
C MET A 1 -0.65 -22.33 -2.00
N LEU A 2 0.64 -22.66 -1.81
CA LEU A 2 1.38 -22.27 -0.61
C LEU A 2 2.11 -20.94 -0.90
N VAL A 3 1.76 -19.89 -0.17
CA VAL A 3 2.19 -18.51 -0.41
C VAL A 3 3.15 -18.04 0.69
N LEU A 4 4.34 -17.58 0.33
CA LEU A 4 5.24 -16.88 1.22
C LEU A 4 4.88 -15.39 1.24
N LEU A 5 4.37 -14.88 2.37
CA LEU A 5 3.92 -13.49 2.50
C LEU A 5 4.92 -12.67 3.31
N ALA A 6 5.74 -11.90 2.63
CA ALA A 6 6.65 -10.94 3.27
C ALA A 6 5.90 -9.69 3.73
N GLY A 7 6.08 -9.31 5.00
CA GLY A 7 5.35 -8.22 5.62
C GLY A 7 3.99 -8.64 6.21
N ALA A 8 3.81 -9.92 6.55
CA ALA A 8 2.58 -10.49 7.08
C ALA A 8 2.03 -9.77 8.34
N SER A 9 2.86 -9.12 9.12
CA SER A 9 2.45 -8.35 10.32
C SER A 9 2.00 -6.92 10.01
N GLY A 10 2.15 -6.43 8.77
CA GLY A 10 1.73 -5.09 8.35
C GLY A 10 0.21 -4.94 8.17
N VAL A 11 -0.25 -3.73 7.88
CA VAL A 11 -1.68 -3.44 7.65
C VAL A 11 -2.25 -4.26 6.50
N LEU A 12 -1.61 -4.20 5.33
CA LEU A 12 -1.99 -5.02 4.18
C LEU A 12 -1.73 -6.50 4.44
N GLY A 13 -0.56 -6.84 4.99
CA GLY A 13 -0.13 -8.23 5.16
C GLY A 13 -1.08 -9.07 6.01
N ARG A 14 -1.53 -8.56 7.17
CA ARG A 14 -2.50 -9.28 8.02
C ARG A 14 -3.82 -9.56 7.29
N ARG A 15 -4.32 -8.60 6.53
CA ARG A 15 -5.57 -8.75 5.76
C ARG A 15 -5.39 -9.65 4.56
N ALA A 16 -4.28 -9.50 3.84
CA ALA A 16 -3.94 -10.38 2.73
C ALA A 16 -3.79 -11.83 3.20
N ALA A 17 -3.14 -12.07 4.36
CA ALA A 17 -3.05 -13.41 4.93
C ALA A 17 -4.43 -14.01 5.24
N ALA A 18 -5.34 -13.22 5.83
CA ALA A 18 -6.70 -13.66 6.10
C ALA A 18 -7.50 -13.92 4.82
N ALA A 19 -7.43 -13.02 3.84
CA ALA A 19 -8.13 -13.15 2.56
C ALA A 19 -7.62 -14.34 1.73
N LEU A 20 -6.30 -14.54 1.67
CA LEU A 20 -5.69 -15.69 1.00
C LEU A 20 -6.13 -17.01 1.64
N ARG A 21 -6.12 -17.11 2.97
CA ARG A 21 -6.61 -18.30 3.67
C ARG A 21 -8.10 -18.55 3.41
N ALA A 22 -8.92 -17.50 3.41
CA ALA A 22 -10.35 -17.61 3.09
C ALA A 22 -10.59 -18.06 1.64
N ALA A 23 -9.69 -17.76 0.71
CA ALA A 23 -9.70 -18.25 -0.67
C ALA A 23 -9.09 -19.66 -0.85
N GLY A 24 -8.74 -20.36 0.25
CA GLY A 24 -8.21 -21.72 0.20
C GLY A 24 -6.70 -21.83 -0.05
N HIS A 25 -5.95 -20.74 0.09
CA HIS A 25 -4.48 -20.79 0.02
C HIS A 25 -3.87 -21.03 1.40
N GLU A 26 -2.74 -21.73 1.44
CA GLU A 26 -1.89 -21.79 2.61
C GLU A 26 -0.94 -20.59 2.64
N VAL A 27 -0.74 -19.97 3.81
CA VAL A 27 0.07 -18.75 3.93
C VAL A 27 1.11 -18.94 5.02
N ALA A 28 2.37 -18.84 4.63
CA ALA A 28 3.51 -18.73 5.52
C ALA A 28 3.94 -17.25 5.62
N GLY A 29 3.74 -16.66 6.79
CA GLY A 29 4.12 -15.26 7.05
C GLY A 29 5.63 -15.13 7.24
N LEU A 30 6.25 -14.23 6.49
CA LEU A 30 7.67 -13.89 6.58
C LEU A 30 7.86 -12.52 7.22
N GLY A 31 8.75 -12.45 8.22
CA GLY A 31 9.12 -11.23 8.90
C GLY A 31 10.08 -11.44 10.07
N ARG A 32 10.41 -10.37 10.81
CA ARG A 32 11.38 -10.42 11.92
C ARG A 32 10.79 -10.87 13.25
N GLY A 33 9.48 -10.80 13.39
CA GLY A 33 8.78 -11.10 14.63
C GLY A 33 8.81 -12.59 15.01
N ALA A 34 8.77 -12.90 16.32
CA ALA A 34 8.80 -14.27 16.82
C ALA A 34 7.59 -15.13 16.38
N GLY A 35 6.46 -14.51 16.02
CA GLY A 35 5.25 -15.22 15.57
C GLY A 35 5.17 -15.43 14.06
N MET A 36 6.29 -15.30 13.32
CA MET A 36 6.33 -15.55 11.88
C MET A 36 6.68 -17.01 11.59
N ASP A 37 6.04 -17.59 10.56
CA ASP A 37 6.30 -18.96 10.08
C ASP A 37 7.71 -19.08 9.48
N VAL A 38 8.19 -17.98 8.89
CA VAL A 38 9.55 -17.81 8.40
C VAL A 38 10.12 -16.55 9.05
N ARG A 39 11.05 -16.73 9.99
CA ARG A 39 11.67 -15.62 10.69
C ARG A 39 12.96 -15.21 10.01
N ALA A 40 12.96 -14.09 9.29
CA ALA A 40 14.14 -13.53 8.65
C ALA A 40 14.01 -12.01 8.46
N ASP A 41 15.15 -11.33 8.30
CA ASP A 41 15.22 -9.95 7.79
C ASP A 41 15.39 -10.00 6.27
N LEU A 42 14.52 -9.30 5.53
CA LEU A 42 14.60 -9.22 4.07
C LEU A 42 15.89 -8.56 3.57
N LEU A 43 16.57 -7.80 4.42
CA LEU A 43 17.84 -7.16 4.09
C LEU A 43 19.06 -8.04 4.41
N ASP A 44 18.87 -9.18 5.07
CA ASP A 44 19.87 -10.22 5.27
C ASP A 44 19.62 -11.38 4.31
N ARG A 45 20.28 -11.34 3.15
CA ARG A 45 20.11 -12.34 2.09
C ARG A 45 20.43 -13.76 2.57
N GLU A 46 21.53 -13.96 3.25
CA GLU A 46 21.97 -15.28 3.69
C GLU A 46 21.03 -15.83 4.77
N GLY A 47 20.65 -14.99 5.74
CA GLY A 47 19.69 -15.34 6.77
C GLY A 47 18.33 -15.70 6.18
N LEU A 48 17.85 -14.98 5.16
CA LEU A 48 16.62 -15.28 4.45
C LEU A 48 16.70 -16.63 3.73
N LEU A 49 17.75 -16.89 2.96
CA LEU A 49 17.92 -18.14 2.23
C LEU A 49 18.01 -19.34 3.19
N ARG A 50 18.76 -19.22 4.29
CA ARG A 50 18.77 -20.26 5.33
C ARG A 50 17.39 -20.51 5.95
N ALA A 51 16.58 -19.46 6.14
CA ALA A 51 15.27 -19.58 6.75
C ALA A 51 14.23 -20.26 5.83
N VAL A 52 14.45 -20.25 4.51
CA VAL A 52 13.58 -20.90 3.53
C VAL A 52 14.16 -22.23 2.99
N ASP A 53 15.35 -22.62 3.41
CA ASP A 53 16.02 -23.84 2.97
C ASP A 53 15.14 -25.08 3.20
N GLY A 54 15.08 -25.95 2.20
CA GLY A 54 14.25 -27.16 2.20
C GLY A 54 12.74 -26.90 2.10
N ARG A 55 12.28 -25.65 2.05
CA ARG A 55 10.86 -25.29 1.89
C ARG A 55 10.49 -25.21 0.41
N ARG A 56 9.20 -25.33 0.12
CA ARG A 56 8.62 -25.11 -1.22
C ARG A 56 7.49 -24.11 -1.12
N PHE A 57 7.43 -23.18 -2.07
CA PHE A 57 6.34 -22.22 -2.21
C PHE A 57 5.91 -22.14 -3.67
N ASP A 58 4.62 -21.92 -3.91
CA ASP A 58 4.07 -21.70 -5.24
C ASP A 58 4.19 -20.22 -5.62
N ALA A 59 4.07 -19.35 -4.63
CA ALA A 59 4.04 -17.91 -4.82
C ALA A 59 4.71 -17.13 -3.68
N VAL A 60 5.18 -15.93 -4.02
CA VAL A 60 5.68 -14.94 -3.05
C VAL A 60 4.88 -13.65 -3.17
N VAL A 61 4.45 -13.08 -2.05
CA VAL A 61 3.82 -11.76 -1.98
C VAL A 61 4.72 -10.82 -1.18
N HIS A 62 5.20 -9.76 -1.81
CA HIS A 62 6.06 -8.76 -1.20
C HIS A 62 5.26 -7.52 -0.78
N ALA A 63 4.69 -7.55 0.43
CA ALA A 63 3.98 -6.44 1.07
C ALA A 63 4.79 -5.79 2.22
N ALA A 64 6.09 -6.07 2.30
CA ALA A 64 6.92 -5.56 3.38
C ALA A 64 7.30 -4.09 3.16
N THR A 65 7.03 -3.28 4.17
CA THR A 65 7.48 -1.89 4.30
C THR A 65 8.02 -1.65 5.72
N ALA A 66 8.76 -0.58 5.91
CA ALA A 66 9.22 -0.15 7.24
C ALA A 66 8.41 1.04 7.78
N LEU A 67 7.17 1.20 7.31
CA LEU A 67 6.25 2.24 7.77
C LEU A 67 5.65 1.81 9.12
N SER A 68 6.05 2.47 10.19
CA SER A 68 5.72 2.10 11.58
C SER A 68 4.58 2.93 12.19
N GLY A 69 3.70 3.52 11.38
CA GLY A 69 2.64 4.42 11.87
C GLY A 69 3.13 5.78 12.35
N LYS A 70 4.43 6.05 12.30
CA LYS A 70 5.00 7.38 12.54
C LYS A 70 4.69 8.31 11.37
N ALA A 71 4.55 9.61 11.66
CA ALA A 71 4.37 10.61 10.62
C ALA A 71 5.53 10.58 9.63
N MET A 72 5.22 10.45 8.35
CA MET A 72 6.18 10.56 7.25
C MET A 72 6.46 12.05 6.98
N ALA A 73 7.34 12.65 7.76
CA ALA A 73 7.64 14.07 7.69
C ALA A 73 8.82 14.35 6.76
N ALA A 74 9.91 13.61 6.90
CA ALA A 74 11.14 13.82 6.18
C ALA A 74 11.42 12.70 5.17
N HIS A 75 12.15 13.01 4.11
CA HIS A 75 12.54 12.01 3.10
C HIS A 75 13.34 10.82 3.68
N ARG A 76 14.13 11.06 4.75
CA ARG A 76 14.87 9.99 5.44
C ARG A 76 13.96 8.93 6.08
N ASP A 77 12.71 9.26 6.39
CA ASP A 77 11.75 8.33 7.01
C ASP A 77 11.40 7.18 6.07
N MET A 78 11.63 7.36 4.77
CA MET A 78 11.43 6.35 3.73
C MET A 78 12.67 5.50 3.45
N ALA A 79 13.83 5.79 4.04
CA ALA A 79 15.08 5.12 3.67
C ALA A 79 15.01 3.60 3.84
N ALA A 80 14.51 3.12 4.98
CA ALA A 80 14.36 1.69 5.23
C ALA A 80 13.32 1.04 4.29
N THR A 81 12.20 1.72 3.99
CA THR A 81 11.20 1.24 3.03
C THR A 81 11.79 1.16 1.62
N ASN A 82 12.57 2.15 1.19
CA ASN A 82 13.20 2.14 -0.12
C ASN A 82 14.24 1.00 -0.25
N ARG A 83 14.99 0.70 0.80
CA ARG A 83 15.87 -0.48 0.81
C ARG A 83 15.09 -1.80 0.70
N LEU A 84 13.96 -1.92 1.37
CA LEU A 84 13.08 -3.09 1.21
C LEU A 84 12.54 -3.20 -0.22
N ARG A 85 12.25 -2.09 -0.88
CA ARG A 85 11.79 -2.05 -2.28
C ARG A 85 12.88 -2.48 -3.28
N THR A 86 14.14 -2.22 -2.99
CA THR A 86 15.29 -2.57 -3.86
C THR A 86 15.96 -3.86 -3.39
N GLU A 87 16.79 -3.79 -2.34
CA GLU A 87 17.54 -4.92 -1.79
C GLU A 87 16.62 -6.06 -1.33
N GLY A 88 15.54 -5.72 -0.61
CA GLY A 88 14.56 -6.71 -0.14
C GLY A 88 13.88 -7.46 -1.27
N THR A 89 13.56 -6.78 -2.39
CA THR A 89 12.98 -7.44 -3.58
C THR A 89 13.97 -8.41 -4.22
N LEU A 90 15.24 -8.02 -4.38
CA LEU A 90 16.30 -8.90 -4.91
C LEU A 90 16.46 -10.17 -4.05
N ASN A 91 16.45 -10.00 -2.73
CA ASN A 91 16.59 -11.12 -1.80
C ASN A 91 15.37 -12.04 -1.83
N LEU A 92 14.15 -11.48 -1.93
CA LEU A 92 12.92 -12.26 -2.08
C LEU A 92 12.83 -13.00 -3.41
N LEU A 93 13.32 -12.42 -4.52
CA LEU A 93 13.42 -13.10 -5.80
C LEU A 93 14.41 -14.26 -5.73
N ALA A 94 15.52 -14.12 -5.01
CA ALA A 94 16.43 -15.24 -4.76
C ALA A 94 15.75 -16.34 -3.93
N ALA A 95 15.02 -15.99 -2.87
CA ALA A 95 14.24 -16.94 -2.08
C ALA A 95 13.12 -17.62 -2.90
N ALA A 96 12.45 -16.88 -3.81
CA ALA A 96 11.46 -17.45 -4.72
C ALA A 96 12.07 -18.53 -5.62
N ARG A 97 13.24 -18.29 -6.22
CA ARG A 97 13.95 -19.27 -7.04
C ARG A 97 14.37 -20.51 -6.24
N GLU A 98 14.93 -20.30 -5.05
CA GLU A 98 15.38 -21.39 -4.15
C GLU A 98 14.22 -22.31 -3.75
N THR A 99 13.05 -21.74 -3.51
CA THR A 99 11.86 -22.46 -3.07
C THR A 99 10.98 -22.98 -4.21
N GLY A 100 11.29 -22.63 -5.48
CA GLY A 100 10.55 -23.02 -6.66
C GLY A 100 9.28 -22.19 -6.91
N ALA A 101 9.10 -21.07 -6.23
CA ALA A 101 7.96 -20.17 -6.45
C ALA A 101 8.08 -19.48 -7.81
N ARG A 102 7.03 -19.57 -8.62
CA ARG A 102 6.98 -18.98 -9.97
C ARG A 102 6.18 -17.69 -10.01
N ARG A 103 5.23 -17.50 -9.10
CA ARG A 103 4.36 -16.31 -9.00
C ARG A 103 4.94 -15.33 -8.01
N PHE A 104 5.05 -14.05 -8.39
CA PHE A 104 5.63 -13.01 -7.53
C PHE A 104 4.80 -11.73 -7.58
N LEU A 105 4.09 -11.41 -6.50
CA LEU A 105 3.32 -10.19 -6.38
C LEU A 105 4.09 -9.13 -5.59
N VAL A 106 4.12 -7.90 -6.10
CA VAL A 106 4.68 -6.77 -5.39
C VAL A 106 3.61 -5.72 -5.05
N GLU A 107 3.62 -5.27 -3.82
CA GLU A 107 2.92 -4.04 -3.43
C GLU A 107 3.69 -2.86 -3.99
N SER A 108 2.99 -1.94 -4.62
CA SER A 108 3.47 -0.65 -5.11
C SER A 108 2.46 0.44 -4.72
N MET A 109 2.76 1.69 -5.03
CA MET A 109 1.94 2.83 -4.60
C MET A 109 1.76 3.83 -5.74
N MET A 110 0.64 4.54 -5.72
CA MET A 110 0.33 5.60 -6.69
C MET A 110 1.43 6.66 -6.84
N PHE A 111 2.21 6.91 -5.77
CA PHE A 111 3.32 7.88 -5.85
C PHE A 111 4.48 7.44 -6.77
N GLY A 112 4.45 6.23 -7.29
CA GLY A 112 5.33 5.79 -8.36
C GLY A 112 5.06 6.49 -9.69
N TYR A 113 3.87 7.05 -9.91
CA TYR A 113 3.58 7.94 -11.04
C TYR A 113 4.25 9.33 -10.90
N GLY A 114 4.82 9.62 -9.74
CA GLY A 114 5.48 10.87 -9.40
C GLY A 114 4.67 11.70 -8.39
N TYR A 115 5.38 12.50 -7.63
CA TYR A 115 4.75 13.48 -6.73
C TYR A 115 4.42 14.75 -7.53
N GLY A 116 3.35 15.43 -7.14
CA GLY A 116 2.92 16.70 -7.75
C GLY A 116 1.46 16.64 -8.20
N ASP A 117 1.06 17.70 -8.90
CA ASP A 117 -0.30 17.80 -9.43
C ASP A 117 -0.36 17.24 -10.86
N HIS A 118 -1.03 16.11 -11.03
CA HIS A 118 -1.27 15.46 -12.32
C HIS A 118 -2.58 15.93 -13.00
N GLY A 119 -3.23 16.97 -12.46
CA GLY A 119 -4.45 17.49 -12.99
C GLY A 119 -5.70 16.67 -12.65
N ALA A 120 -6.72 16.80 -13.50
CA ALA A 120 -8.04 16.18 -13.28
C ALA A 120 -8.21 14.82 -13.97
N ALA A 121 -7.35 14.48 -14.94
CA ALA A 121 -7.44 13.22 -15.67
C ALA A 121 -7.14 12.03 -14.78
N LEU A 122 -7.76 10.88 -15.08
CA LEU A 122 -7.44 9.61 -14.43
C LEU A 122 -6.15 9.05 -15.01
N ILE A 123 -5.29 8.53 -14.15
CA ILE A 123 -4.02 7.90 -14.47
C ILE A 123 -4.25 6.40 -14.62
N GLY A 124 -3.98 5.87 -15.79
CA GLY A 124 -4.02 4.44 -16.09
C GLY A 124 -2.66 3.77 -15.92
N GLU A 125 -2.62 2.45 -16.08
CA GLU A 125 -1.38 1.69 -15.98
C GLU A 125 -0.44 1.87 -17.17
N ASP A 126 -0.95 2.36 -18.30
CA ASP A 126 -0.19 2.72 -19.50
C ASP A 126 0.50 4.08 -19.37
N ASP A 127 0.13 4.88 -18.37
CA ASP A 127 0.83 6.13 -18.05
C ASP A 127 2.20 5.85 -17.44
N GLY A 128 3.15 6.76 -17.70
CA GLY A 128 4.54 6.59 -17.29
C GLY A 128 4.71 6.42 -15.79
N PHE A 129 5.16 5.25 -15.37
CA PHE A 129 5.46 4.93 -13.98
C PHE A 129 6.95 5.12 -13.67
N GLY A 130 7.25 5.74 -12.55
CA GLY A 130 8.62 6.01 -12.15
C GLY A 130 9.32 7.09 -12.98
N PRO A 131 8.69 8.27 -13.24
CA PRO A 131 9.31 9.31 -14.06
C PRO A 131 10.64 9.75 -13.44
N ARG A 132 11.64 9.99 -14.33
CA ARG A 132 12.92 10.58 -13.93
C ARG A 132 12.81 12.11 -13.96
N GLY A 133 13.72 12.79 -13.29
CA GLY A 133 13.80 14.25 -13.33
C GLY A 133 13.13 14.97 -12.16
N ALA A 134 12.55 14.25 -11.20
CA ALA A 134 12.15 14.82 -9.93
C ALA A 134 13.37 15.30 -9.12
N SER A 135 13.16 16.04 -8.03
CA SER A 135 14.27 16.37 -7.12
C SER A 135 14.96 15.08 -6.65
N ALA A 136 16.27 15.15 -6.38
CA ALA A 136 17.04 13.98 -5.93
C ALA A 136 16.44 13.28 -4.70
N ALA A 137 15.70 14.01 -3.85
CA ALA A 137 15.01 13.46 -2.70
C ALA A 137 13.78 12.63 -3.13
N LEU A 138 12.97 13.12 -4.07
CA LEU A 138 11.79 12.40 -4.59
C LEU A 138 12.21 11.26 -5.51
N GLU A 139 13.27 11.43 -6.31
CA GLU A 139 13.80 10.35 -7.14
C GLU A 139 14.20 9.11 -6.32
N ARG A 140 14.73 9.29 -5.10
CA ARG A 140 15.00 8.14 -4.21
C ARG A 140 13.74 7.32 -3.89
N HIS A 141 12.57 7.93 -3.85
CA HIS A 141 11.31 7.24 -3.55
C HIS A 141 10.70 6.64 -4.81
N VAL A 142 10.59 7.44 -5.85
CA VAL A 142 10.02 7.03 -7.16
C VAL A 142 10.91 5.95 -7.78
N GLY A 143 12.24 6.16 -7.77
CA GLY A 143 13.20 5.18 -8.29
C GLY A 143 13.18 3.85 -7.55
N ALA A 144 12.93 3.84 -6.23
CA ALA A 144 12.80 2.60 -5.48
C ALA A 144 11.51 1.84 -5.82
N MET A 145 10.40 2.54 -6.10
CA MET A 145 9.15 1.93 -6.57
C MET A 145 9.31 1.37 -7.99
N ARG A 146 9.92 2.15 -8.89
CA ARG A 146 10.27 1.72 -10.24
C ARG A 146 11.13 0.45 -10.21
N ALA A 147 12.22 0.46 -9.43
CA ALA A 147 13.12 -0.69 -9.33
C ALA A 147 12.40 -1.94 -8.79
N LYS A 148 11.49 -1.80 -7.83
CA LYS A 148 10.70 -2.93 -7.30
C LYS A 148 9.88 -3.60 -8.39
N GLU A 149 9.19 -2.82 -9.23
CA GLU A 149 8.39 -3.34 -10.36
C GLU A 149 9.28 -3.93 -11.46
N GLU A 150 10.33 -3.22 -11.88
CA GLU A 150 11.26 -3.69 -12.89
C GLU A 150 11.89 -5.04 -12.51
N LEU A 151 12.35 -5.18 -11.25
CA LEU A 151 12.90 -6.42 -10.74
C LEU A 151 11.88 -7.58 -10.78
N ALA A 152 10.62 -7.32 -10.41
CA ALA A 152 9.59 -8.33 -10.45
C ALA A 152 9.22 -8.74 -11.88
N PHE A 153 9.16 -7.78 -12.81
CA PHE A 153 8.73 -8.02 -14.18
C PHE A 153 9.81 -8.67 -15.07
N THR A 154 11.10 -8.42 -14.75
CA THR A 154 12.22 -8.90 -15.57
C THR A 154 12.94 -10.12 -14.98
N ALA A 155 12.46 -10.64 -13.85
CA ALA A 155 13.08 -11.80 -13.22
C ALA A 155 12.82 -13.09 -14.01
N ASP A 156 13.88 -13.73 -14.51
CA ASP A 156 13.78 -14.98 -15.29
C ASP A 156 13.05 -16.08 -14.51
N GLY A 157 12.10 -16.72 -15.17
CA GLY A 157 11.30 -17.82 -14.62
C GLY A 157 10.27 -17.40 -13.58
N ILE A 158 10.06 -16.08 -13.39
CA ILE A 158 9.11 -15.49 -12.44
C ILE A 158 7.99 -14.76 -13.17
N GLU A 159 6.76 -15.04 -12.78
CA GLU A 159 5.55 -14.34 -13.23
C GLU A 159 5.25 -13.19 -12.29
N GLY A 160 5.93 -12.05 -12.52
CA GLY A 160 5.80 -10.84 -11.69
C GLY A 160 4.51 -10.08 -11.97
N VAL A 161 3.81 -9.63 -10.90
CA VAL A 161 2.62 -8.76 -10.97
C VAL A 161 2.75 -7.65 -9.94
N SER A 162 2.40 -6.42 -10.31
CA SER A 162 2.39 -5.28 -9.40
C SER A 162 0.98 -4.79 -9.09
N LEU A 163 0.73 -4.44 -7.83
CA LEU A 163 -0.49 -3.76 -7.38
C LEU A 163 -0.12 -2.34 -6.92
N ARG A 164 -0.55 -1.33 -7.68
CA ARG A 164 -0.33 0.08 -7.41
C ARG A 164 -1.48 0.64 -6.60
N PHE A 165 -1.33 0.65 -5.29
CA PHE A 165 -2.39 1.04 -4.37
C PHE A 165 -2.53 2.56 -4.23
N GLY A 166 -3.78 3.00 -4.07
CA GLY A 166 -4.11 4.27 -3.45
C GLY A 166 -3.72 4.30 -1.96
N LEU A 167 -3.98 5.41 -1.27
CA LEU A 167 -3.78 5.50 0.18
C LEU A 167 -4.76 4.58 0.91
N PHE A 168 -4.24 3.83 1.88
CA PHE A 168 -5.07 2.92 2.66
C PHE A 168 -5.92 3.64 3.70
N TYR A 169 -7.18 3.23 3.80
CA TYR A 169 -8.06 3.57 4.90
C TYR A 169 -8.81 2.31 5.40
N GLY A 170 -9.70 2.48 6.38
CA GLY A 170 -10.50 1.38 6.93
C GLY A 170 -10.03 0.92 8.31
N ALA A 171 -10.55 -0.22 8.79
CA ALA A 171 -10.25 -0.74 10.11
C ALA A 171 -8.75 -0.99 10.32
N GLY A 172 -8.21 -0.67 11.51
CA GLY A 172 -6.78 -0.81 11.83
C GLY A 172 -5.85 0.16 11.10
N THR A 173 -6.43 1.17 10.39
CA THR A 173 -5.73 2.32 9.83
C THR A 173 -6.40 3.60 10.30
N THR A 174 -7.63 3.87 9.85
CA THR A 174 -8.38 5.07 10.19
C THR A 174 -8.69 5.15 11.68
N ASP A 175 -9.29 4.11 12.22
CA ASP A 175 -9.70 4.01 13.62
C ASP A 175 -8.52 4.00 14.59
N THR A 176 -7.42 3.35 14.22
CA THR A 176 -6.26 3.19 15.11
C THR A 176 -5.25 4.33 15.01
N HIS A 177 -5.19 5.03 13.88
CA HIS A 177 -4.20 6.08 13.65
C HIS A 177 -4.78 7.48 13.52
N LEU A 178 -5.78 7.68 12.64
CA LEU A 178 -6.30 9.02 12.38
C LEU A 178 -7.23 9.51 13.50
N VAL A 179 -8.14 8.66 13.97
CA VAL A 179 -9.12 9.04 15.01
C VAL A 179 -8.46 9.50 16.32
N PRO A 180 -7.45 8.80 16.87
CA PRO A 180 -6.74 9.28 18.06
C PRO A 180 -6.03 10.63 17.84
N LEU A 181 -5.44 10.85 16.65
CA LEU A 181 -4.79 12.11 16.32
C LEU A 181 -5.79 13.27 16.23
N LEU A 182 -6.98 13.03 15.64
CA LEU A 182 -8.06 14.00 15.56
C LEU A 182 -8.59 14.34 16.96
N ARG A 183 -8.89 13.35 17.78
CA ARG A 183 -9.35 13.55 19.17
C ARG A 183 -8.33 14.32 19.99
N GLY A 184 -7.04 14.07 19.77
CA GLY A 184 -5.95 14.80 20.39
C GLY A 184 -5.62 16.16 19.76
N ARG A 185 -6.37 16.61 18.71
CA ARG A 185 -6.11 17.83 17.93
C ARG A 185 -4.68 17.93 17.37
N LYS A 186 -4.08 16.78 17.04
CA LYS A 186 -2.68 16.65 16.59
C LYS A 186 -2.55 16.43 15.07
N LEU A 187 -3.65 16.45 14.32
CA LEU A 187 -3.67 16.25 12.87
C LEU A 187 -4.16 17.51 12.15
N PRO A 188 -3.26 18.45 11.80
CA PRO A 188 -3.62 19.52 10.90
C PRO A 188 -3.79 18.99 9.47
N VAL A 189 -4.70 19.60 8.71
CA VAL A 189 -4.93 19.30 7.31
C VAL A 189 -4.67 20.49 6.43
N VAL A 190 -4.24 20.22 5.19
CA VAL A 190 -4.07 21.24 4.16
C VAL A 190 -5.37 21.37 3.38
N ALA A 191 -5.74 22.59 3.00
CA ALA A 191 -6.87 22.80 2.09
C ALA A 191 -6.60 22.12 0.73
N ASP A 192 -7.55 21.34 0.25
CA ASP A 192 -7.37 20.52 -0.96
C ASP A 192 -7.23 21.35 -2.23
N ARG A 193 -7.95 22.48 -2.36
CA ARG A 193 -7.88 23.40 -3.51
C ARG A 193 -8.00 22.66 -4.86
N GLY A 194 -8.94 21.71 -4.96
CA GLY A 194 -9.15 20.89 -6.15
C GLY A 194 -8.22 19.67 -6.29
N ARG A 195 -7.18 19.54 -5.44
CA ARG A 195 -6.35 18.33 -5.42
C ARG A 195 -7.14 17.16 -4.86
N ALA A 196 -6.90 15.98 -5.43
CA ALA A 196 -7.45 14.74 -4.94
C ALA A 196 -6.40 13.63 -5.00
N LEU A 197 -6.53 12.68 -4.10
CA LEU A 197 -5.70 11.47 -4.02
C LEU A 197 -6.62 10.26 -4.15
N SER A 198 -6.10 9.20 -4.72
CA SER A 198 -6.79 7.93 -4.76
C SER A 198 -6.64 7.20 -3.43
N TRP A 199 -7.74 6.62 -2.97
CA TRP A 199 -7.83 5.88 -1.73
C TRP A 199 -8.27 4.45 -2.00
N VAL A 200 -8.06 3.55 -1.05
CA VAL A 200 -8.56 2.18 -1.11
C VAL A 200 -8.80 1.64 0.30
N ASP A 201 -9.94 0.96 0.51
CA ASP A 201 -10.17 0.21 1.74
C ASP A 201 -9.15 -0.91 1.88
N ALA A 202 -8.59 -1.09 3.07
CA ALA A 202 -7.54 -2.08 3.32
C ALA A 202 -8.05 -3.54 3.15
N GLY A 203 -9.36 -3.78 3.30
CA GLY A 203 -9.98 -5.08 2.98
C GLY A 203 -10.09 -5.30 1.48
N ASP A 204 -10.44 -4.25 0.73
CA ASP A 204 -10.50 -4.28 -0.73
C ASP A 204 -9.12 -4.45 -1.35
N ALA A 205 -8.10 -3.81 -0.76
CA ALA A 205 -6.70 -4.01 -1.12
C ALA A 205 -6.26 -5.47 -0.92
N ALA A 206 -6.69 -6.10 0.17
CA ALA A 206 -6.40 -7.52 0.43
C ALA A 206 -7.10 -8.46 -0.57
N ARG A 207 -8.35 -8.15 -0.98
CA ARG A 207 -9.03 -8.89 -2.06
C ARG A 207 -8.29 -8.76 -3.40
N ALA A 208 -7.74 -7.58 -3.70
CA ALA A 208 -6.93 -7.38 -4.89
C ALA A 208 -5.68 -8.27 -4.89
N VAL A 209 -5.06 -8.51 -3.73
CA VAL A 209 -3.93 -9.45 -3.61
C VAL A 209 -4.35 -10.87 -4.00
N VAL A 210 -5.50 -11.35 -3.54
CA VAL A 210 -6.03 -12.68 -3.89
C VAL A 210 -6.27 -12.77 -5.39
N LEU A 211 -7.04 -11.85 -5.95
CA LEU A 211 -7.41 -11.86 -7.37
C LEU A 211 -6.18 -11.73 -8.29
N ALA A 212 -5.23 -10.87 -7.92
CA ALA A 212 -3.99 -10.73 -8.68
C ALA A 212 -3.09 -11.97 -8.58
N LEU A 213 -3.12 -12.68 -7.44
CA LEU A 213 -2.42 -13.94 -7.28
C LEU A 213 -3.00 -15.01 -8.23
N GLU A 214 -4.32 -15.09 -8.33
CA GLU A 214 -5.03 -16.11 -9.11
C GLU A 214 -5.11 -15.79 -10.60
N SER A 215 -5.36 -14.53 -10.96
CA SER A 215 -5.73 -14.13 -12.33
C SER A 215 -4.86 -13.02 -12.93
N GLY A 216 -3.98 -12.36 -12.13
CA GLY A 216 -3.15 -11.28 -12.65
C GLY A 216 -2.18 -11.76 -13.74
N ARG A 217 -2.02 -11.01 -14.80
CA ARG A 217 -1.15 -11.36 -15.93
C ARG A 217 0.30 -11.02 -15.60
N ALA A 218 1.23 -11.91 -15.93
CA ALA A 218 2.66 -11.71 -15.76
C ALA A 218 3.12 -10.43 -16.49
N GLY A 219 4.02 -9.67 -15.87
CA GLY A 219 4.54 -8.43 -16.40
C GLY A 219 3.55 -7.24 -16.33
N GLN A 220 2.39 -7.40 -15.65
CA GLN A 220 1.38 -6.36 -15.59
C GLN A 220 1.30 -5.69 -14.21
N ALA A 221 0.99 -4.40 -14.25
CA ALA A 221 0.58 -3.64 -13.06
C ALA A 221 -0.94 -3.42 -13.09
N TYR A 222 -1.52 -3.25 -11.89
CA TYR A 222 -2.94 -2.92 -11.70
C TYR A 222 -3.09 -1.81 -10.67
N ASN A 223 -3.79 -0.75 -11.01
CA ASN A 223 -4.19 0.30 -10.09
C ASN A 223 -5.35 -0.18 -9.22
N ILE A 224 -5.18 -0.09 -7.92
CA ILE A 224 -6.16 -0.54 -6.94
C ILE A 224 -6.58 0.66 -6.09
N ALA A 225 -7.75 1.20 -6.41
CA ALA A 225 -8.28 2.40 -5.79
C ALA A 225 -9.81 2.44 -5.88
N ASP A 226 -10.44 3.17 -4.96
CA ASP A 226 -11.86 3.50 -5.03
C ASP A 226 -12.17 4.31 -6.29
N ASP A 227 -13.45 4.35 -6.69
CA ASP A 227 -13.89 4.99 -7.92
C ASP A 227 -13.74 6.52 -7.89
N THR A 228 -13.88 7.11 -6.71
CA THR A 228 -13.86 8.57 -6.55
C THR A 228 -12.63 9.01 -5.75
N PRO A 229 -11.63 9.61 -6.39
CA PRO A 229 -10.52 10.26 -5.71
C PRO A 229 -10.99 11.41 -4.82
N VAL A 230 -10.45 11.49 -3.62
CA VAL A 230 -10.87 12.46 -2.58
C VAL A 230 -9.66 13.21 -2.04
N GLY A 231 -9.80 14.52 -1.82
CA GLY A 231 -8.74 15.32 -1.23
C GLY A 231 -8.40 14.87 0.20
N TRP A 232 -7.15 15.09 0.61
CA TRP A 232 -6.70 14.73 1.96
C TRP A 232 -7.55 15.40 3.04
N GLY A 233 -7.83 16.69 2.89
CA GLY A 233 -8.63 17.46 3.84
C GLY A 233 -10.09 16.99 3.89
N ALA A 234 -10.67 16.62 2.74
CA ALA A 234 -12.02 16.07 2.66
C ALA A 234 -12.09 14.67 3.31
N HIS A 235 -11.10 13.80 3.06
CA HIS A 235 -11.03 12.48 3.71
C HIS A 235 -10.94 12.61 5.23
N VAL A 236 -10.01 13.43 5.74
CA VAL A 236 -9.82 13.60 7.18
C VAL A 236 -11.04 14.27 7.84
N GLY A 237 -11.72 15.20 7.12
CA GLY A 237 -12.99 15.78 7.56
C GLY A 237 -14.07 14.70 7.71
N ALA A 238 -14.22 13.83 6.72
CA ALA A 238 -15.17 12.71 6.78
C ALA A 238 -14.88 11.75 7.95
N VAL A 239 -13.59 11.53 8.27
CA VAL A 239 -13.21 10.75 9.47
C VAL A 239 -13.64 11.47 10.76
N ALA A 240 -13.40 12.78 10.85
CA ALA A 240 -13.81 13.56 12.01
C ALA A 240 -15.33 13.48 12.23
N ASP A 241 -16.11 13.69 11.18
CA ASP A 241 -17.57 13.66 11.21
C ASP A 241 -18.10 12.27 11.59
N ALA A 242 -17.59 11.21 10.95
CA ALA A 242 -18.07 9.84 11.15
C ALA A 242 -17.78 9.31 12.58
N PHE A 243 -16.65 9.70 13.17
CA PHE A 243 -16.25 9.24 14.51
C PHE A 243 -16.52 10.24 15.64
N GLY A 244 -17.27 11.32 15.37
CA GLY A 244 -17.56 12.36 16.36
C GLY A 244 -16.29 13.01 16.93
N ALA A 245 -15.24 13.13 16.12
CA ALA A 245 -13.99 13.76 16.52
C ALA A 245 -14.00 15.25 16.18
N PRO A 246 -13.21 16.10 16.88
CA PRO A 246 -13.10 17.51 16.54
C PRO A 246 -12.64 17.72 15.10
N ALA A 247 -13.23 18.72 14.42
CA ALA A 247 -12.82 19.09 13.08
C ALA A 247 -11.30 19.40 13.03
N PRO A 248 -10.58 18.92 12.00
CA PRO A 248 -9.15 19.16 11.90
C PRO A 248 -8.84 20.64 11.67
N MET A 249 -7.76 21.12 12.28
CA MET A 249 -7.26 22.46 12.04
C MET A 249 -6.71 22.58 10.61
N ARG A 250 -7.16 23.58 9.85
CA ARG A 250 -6.69 23.83 8.49
C ARG A 250 -5.44 24.70 8.50
N VAL A 251 -4.40 24.27 7.82
CA VAL A 251 -3.14 25.01 7.66
C VAL A 251 -2.83 25.23 6.18
N PRO A 252 -2.16 26.32 5.83
CA PRO A 252 -1.65 26.51 4.47
C PRO A 252 -0.56 25.47 4.13
N LEU A 253 -0.48 25.04 2.88
CA LEU A 253 0.51 24.02 2.43
C LEU A 253 1.96 24.43 2.74
N TRP A 254 2.29 25.74 2.69
CA TRP A 254 3.64 26.23 2.96
C TRP A 254 4.14 25.91 4.38
N VAL A 255 3.24 25.74 5.36
CA VAL A 255 3.60 25.30 6.73
C VAL A 255 4.31 23.95 6.71
N LEU A 256 3.95 23.08 5.79
CA LEU A 256 4.56 21.75 5.64
C LEU A 256 5.95 21.79 5.00
N ARG A 257 6.51 22.94 4.65
CA ARG A 257 7.90 23.02 4.14
C ARG A 257 8.93 22.50 5.18
N ALA A 258 8.61 22.58 6.46
CA ALA A 258 9.41 21.97 7.53
C ALA A 258 9.32 20.43 7.57
N ALA A 259 8.34 19.84 6.88
CA ALA A 259 8.11 18.41 6.75
C ALA A 259 8.05 18.04 5.24
N PRO A 260 9.19 18.02 4.53
CA PRO A 260 9.24 18.06 3.07
C PRO A 260 8.58 16.84 2.39
N LEU A 261 8.56 15.67 3.00
CA LEU A 261 7.84 14.52 2.47
C LEU A 261 6.33 14.69 2.62
N ALA A 262 5.86 15.14 3.78
CA ALA A 262 4.45 15.46 3.99
C ALA A 262 3.98 16.57 3.03
N HIS A 263 4.83 17.59 2.81
CA HIS A 263 4.57 18.65 1.84
C HIS A 263 4.40 18.07 0.41
N ALA A 264 5.28 17.16 -0.02
CA ALA A 264 5.19 16.52 -1.33
C ALA A 264 3.91 15.66 -1.44
N ILE A 265 3.59 14.84 -0.44
CA ILE A 265 2.40 14.00 -0.42
C ILE A 265 1.12 14.84 -0.48
N MET A 266 0.97 15.80 0.44
CA MET A 266 -0.24 16.63 0.54
C MET A 266 -0.35 17.71 -0.55
N GLY A 267 0.74 18.01 -1.23
CA GLY A 267 0.77 18.86 -2.41
C GLY A 267 0.44 18.13 -3.71
N SER A 268 0.34 16.81 -3.68
CA SER A 268 0.07 15.98 -4.86
C SER A 268 -1.43 15.87 -5.15
N SER A 269 -1.73 15.66 -6.44
CA SER A 269 -3.05 15.29 -6.96
C SER A 269 -2.86 14.11 -7.91
N LEU A 270 -3.32 12.93 -7.50
CA LEU A 270 -3.14 11.66 -8.22
C LEU A 270 -4.47 10.91 -8.22
N ARG A 271 -5.05 10.77 -9.41
CA ARG A 271 -6.38 10.18 -9.63
C ARG A 271 -6.21 8.90 -10.43
N LEU A 272 -6.17 7.74 -9.78
CA LEU A 272 -5.99 6.46 -10.45
C LEU A 272 -7.28 5.98 -11.11
N SER A 273 -7.15 5.39 -12.29
CA SER A 273 -8.18 4.57 -12.91
C SER A 273 -8.04 3.12 -12.44
N ASN A 274 -9.11 2.51 -11.96
CA ASN A 274 -9.17 1.09 -11.61
C ASN A 274 -9.77 0.22 -12.74
N ALA A 275 -9.98 0.80 -13.92
CA ALA A 275 -10.69 0.14 -15.02
C ALA A 275 -10.01 -1.17 -15.47
N LYS A 276 -8.68 -1.24 -15.44
CA LYS A 276 -7.93 -2.45 -15.79
C LYS A 276 -8.13 -3.56 -14.74
N ALA A 277 -8.08 -3.22 -13.45
CA ALA A 277 -8.33 -4.17 -12.38
C ALA A 277 -9.75 -4.75 -12.45
N ARG A 278 -10.76 -3.92 -12.75
CA ARG A 278 -12.13 -4.38 -12.99
C ARG A 278 -12.21 -5.36 -14.15
N ARG A 279 -11.64 -5.00 -15.29
CA ARG A 279 -11.72 -5.79 -16.53
C ARG A 279 -10.94 -7.11 -16.46
N GLU A 280 -9.74 -7.10 -15.89
CA GLU A 280 -8.81 -8.23 -15.98
C GLU A 280 -8.77 -9.09 -14.72
N LEU A 281 -9.05 -8.52 -13.54
CA LEU A 281 -9.09 -9.25 -12.28
C LEU A 281 -10.51 -9.50 -11.75
N GLY A 282 -11.53 -8.85 -12.33
CA GLY A 282 -12.88 -8.82 -11.76
C GLY A 282 -12.92 -8.13 -10.39
N TRP A 283 -11.93 -7.25 -10.10
CA TRP A 283 -11.86 -6.54 -8.84
C TRP A 283 -12.73 -5.29 -8.87
N GLU A 284 -13.49 -5.07 -7.80
CA GLU A 284 -14.30 -3.86 -7.61
C GLU A 284 -14.14 -3.37 -6.17
N PRO A 285 -14.07 -2.06 -5.92
CA PRO A 285 -14.09 -1.54 -4.58
C PRO A 285 -15.47 -1.77 -3.94
N ARG A 286 -15.50 -2.09 -2.65
CA ARG A 286 -16.75 -2.19 -1.87
C ARG A 286 -17.42 -0.85 -1.69
N TYR A 287 -16.63 0.20 -1.60
CA TYR A 287 -17.07 1.58 -1.41
C TYR A 287 -16.61 2.43 -2.58
N GLY A 288 -17.51 3.23 -3.13
CA GLY A 288 -17.20 4.12 -4.25
C GLY A 288 -16.24 5.26 -3.88
N SER A 289 -16.08 5.56 -2.58
CA SER A 289 -15.17 6.59 -2.09
C SER A 289 -14.74 6.37 -0.64
N SER A 290 -13.62 6.95 -0.24
CA SER A 290 -13.13 6.86 1.13
C SER A 290 -14.08 7.47 2.18
N PRO A 291 -14.82 8.58 1.95
CA PRO A 291 -15.84 9.04 2.90
C PRO A 291 -16.97 8.04 3.12
N GLU A 292 -17.39 7.31 2.10
CA GLU A 292 -18.41 6.26 2.21
C GLU A 292 -17.91 5.11 3.09
N GLY A 293 -16.72 4.58 2.80
CA GLY A 293 -16.13 3.50 3.57
C GLY A 293 -15.82 3.86 5.03
N VAL A 294 -15.43 5.12 5.28
CA VAL A 294 -15.22 5.63 6.64
C VAL A 294 -16.54 5.68 7.43
N ARG A 295 -17.64 6.12 6.81
CA ARG A 295 -18.96 6.09 7.46
C ARG A 295 -19.42 4.67 7.78
N ALA A 296 -19.23 3.73 6.85
CA ALA A 296 -19.51 2.31 7.08
C ALA A 296 -18.68 1.71 8.21
N LEU A 297 -17.39 2.08 8.29
CA LEU A 297 -16.51 1.66 9.39
C LEU A 297 -16.99 2.16 10.75
N ALA A 298 -17.41 3.41 10.85
CA ALA A 298 -17.89 4.01 12.08
C ALA A 298 -19.22 3.36 12.54
N ALA A 299 -20.14 3.11 11.63
CA ALA A 299 -21.41 2.41 11.89
C ALA A 299 -21.18 1.00 12.45
N ALA A 300 -20.32 0.20 11.80
CA ALA A 300 -19.96 -1.14 12.25
C ALA A 300 -19.25 -1.15 13.63
N GLY A 301 -18.55 -0.08 13.97
CA GLY A 301 -17.95 0.11 15.31
C GLY A 301 -18.99 0.38 16.39
N ALA A 302 -20.00 1.20 16.08
CA ALA A 302 -21.09 1.54 17.00
C ALA A 302 -21.97 0.32 17.33
N GLU A 303 -22.30 -0.50 16.33
CA GLU A 303 -23.07 -1.73 16.52
C GLU A 303 -22.39 -2.74 17.45
N ARG A 304 -21.07 -2.87 17.35
CA ARG A 304 -20.29 -3.74 18.24
C ARG A 304 -20.29 -3.29 19.71
N VAL A 305 -20.39 -1.97 19.95
CA VAL A 305 -20.44 -1.43 21.31
C VAL A 305 -21.85 -1.54 21.92
N SER A 306 -22.89 -1.40 21.10
CA SER A 306 -24.30 -1.50 21.57
C SER A 306 -24.81 -2.95 21.73
N GLY A 307 -24.13 -3.94 21.17
CA GLY A 307 -24.45 -5.37 21.27
C GLY A 307 -23.72 -6.13 22.39
N MET A 308 -22.92 -5.43 23.20
CA MET A 308 -22.25 -5.95 24.42
C MET A 308 -22.97 -5.47 25.66
#